data_24d03df43b4f66f650332c89e73d7bb9
#
_entry.id   24d03df43b4f66f650332c89e73d7bb9
#
_cell.length_a   1.000
_cell.length_b   1.000
_cell.length_c   1.000
_cell.angle_alpha   90.00
_cell.angle_beta   90.00
_cell.angle_gamma   90.00
#
_symmetry.space_group_name_H-M   'P 1'
#
loop_
_entity.id
_entity.type
_entity.pdbx_description
1 polymer ?
#
loop_
_entity_poly.entity_id
_entity_poly.type
_entity_poly.pdbx_seq_one_letter_code
_entity_poly.pdbx_strand_id
1 'polypeptide(L)' 'MLGLMMESDLLISSILKHADTNFGDREIVSVTADNPLHRYTYADCFRRSRQLANAFDKLSLEHGDRVATLAWN' A
#
# COMPACT_ATOMS: atom_id res chain seq x y z
N MET A 1 13.50 23.74 20.75
CA MET A 1 13.70 22.25 20.70
C MET A 1 12.36 21.57 20.65
N LEU A 2 12.19 20.64 19.73
CA LEU A 2 10.93 19.94 19.54
C LEU A 2 10.74 18.72 20.45
N GLY A 3 11.59 18.60 21.45
CA GLY A 3 11.58 17.45 22.34
C GLY A 3 12.24 16.22 21.70
N LEU A 4 11.88 15.03 22.19
CA LEU A 4 12.43 13.77 21.69
C LEU A 4 11.52 13.08 20.67
N MET A 5 10.59 13.82 20.09
CA MET A 5 9.66 13.29 19.09
C MET A 5 10.30 13.35 17.69
N MET A 6 10.01 12.36 16.86
CA MET A 6 10.48 12.40 15.50
C MET A 6 9.72 13.46 14.69
N GLU A 7 10.41 14.04 13.71
CA GLU A 7 9.88 15.11 12.87
C GLU A 7 9.28 14.59 11.57
N SER A 8 8.58 13.46 11.61
CA SER A 8 7.93 12.90 10.44
C SER A 8 6.50 12.52 10.76
N ASP A 9 5.64 12.61 9.76
CA ASP A 9 4.24 12.29 9.90
C ASP A 9 4.05 10.79 10.12
N LEU A 10 3.02 10.45 10.89
CA LEU A 10 2.60 9.07 11.10
C LEU A 10 1.62 8.68 9.99
N LEU A 11 2.15 8.18 8.89
CA LEU A 11 1.35 7.81 7.72
C LEU A 11 1.38 6.29 7.51
N ILE A 12 0.22 5.73 7.18
CA ILE A 12 0.14 4.30 6.87
C ILE A 12 0.98 3.96 5.65
N SER A 13 1.08 4.87 4.68
CA SER A 13 1.92 4.67 3.51
C SER A 13 3.40 4.47 3.83
N SER A 14 3.87 4.98 4.98
CA SER A 14 5.25 4.78 5.40
C SER A 14 5.54 3.32 5.79
N ILE A 15 4.54 2.59 6.24
CA ILE A 15 4.66 1.15 6.54
C ILE A 15 4.95 0.36 5.26
N LEU A 16 4.20 0.63 4.20
CA LEU A 16 4.39 -0.04 2.93
C LEU A 16 5.74 0.32 2.31
N LYS A 17 6.13 1.59 2.40
CA LYS A 17 7.43 2.04 1.92
C LYS A 17 8.58 1.35 2.68
N HIS A 18 8.43 1.18 3.98
CA HIS A 18 9.39 0.46 4.81
C HIS A 18 9.52 -1.00 4.36
N ALA A 19 8.40 -1.66 4.10
CA ALA A 19 8.39 -3.04 3.62
C ALA A 19 9.10 -3.18 2.27
N ASP A 20 8.86 -2.26 1.35
CA ASP A 20 9.53 -2.26 0.05
C ASP A 20 11.04 -2.04 0.21
N THR A 21 11.44 -1.06 1.00
CA THR A 21 12.84 -0.67 1.14
C THR A 21 13.68 -1.74 1.84
N ASN A 22 13.12 -2.37 2.88
CA ASN A 22 13.88 -3.28 3.74
C ASN A 22 13.58 -4.75 3.47
N PHE A 23 12.40 -5.07 2.95
CA PHE A 23 11.93 -6.45 2.77
C PHE A 23 11.27 -6.65 1.42
N GLY A 24 11.72 -5.93 0.39
CA GLY A 24 11.12 -5.99 -0.94
C GLY A 24 11.08 -7.37 -1.55
N ASP A 25 12.03 -8.24 -1.19
CA ASP A 25 12.12 -9.61 -1.71
C ASP A 25 11.21 -10.61 -0.99
N ARG A 26 10.59 -10.22 0.12
CA ARG A 26 9.71 -11.12 0.86
C ARG A 26 8.40 -11.34 0.13
N GLU A 27 7.94 -12.57 0.12
CA GLU A 27 6.71 -12.94 -0.58
C GLU A 27 5.46 -12.63 0.23
N ILE A 28 4.42 -12.25 -0.50
CA ILE A 28 3.04 -12.23 -0.02
C ILE A 28 2.32 -13.33 -0.77
N VAL A 29 1.72 -14.26 -0.03
CA VAL A 29 1.00 -15.39 -0.60
C VAL A 29 -0.48 -15.23 -0.28
N SER A 30 -1.31 -15.29 -1.32
CA SER A 30 -2.75 -15.05 -1.19
C SER A 30 -3.55 -16.05 -1.98
N VAL A 31 -4.77 -16.30 -1.53
CA VAL A 31 -5.77 -17.04 -2.30
C VAL A 31 -6.67 -15.99 -2.98
N THR A 32 -6.76 -16.06 -4.29
CA THR A 32 -7.63 -15.17 -5.06
C THR A 32 -8.73 -15.98 -5.74
N ALA A 33 -9.71 -15.28 -6.31
CA ALA A 33 -10.82 -15.94 -7.02
C ALA A 33 -10.32 -16.74 -8.24
N ASP A 34 -9.29 -16.23 -8.91
CA ASP A 34 -8.78 -16.84 -10.15
C ASP A 34 -7.59 -17.76 -9.93
N ASN A 35 -6.91 -17.63 -8.80
CA ASN A 35 -5.69 -18.38 -8.53
C ASN A 35 -5.67 -18.79 -7.06
N PRO A 36 -5.70 -20.11 -6.77
CA PRO A 36 -5.69 -20.57 -5.39
C PRO A 36 -4.39 -20.26 -4.65
N LEU A 37 -3.32 -19.91 -5.37
CA LEU A 37 -2.04 -19.60 -4.76
C LEU A 37 -1.36 -18.49 -5.54
N HIS A 38 -1.74 -17.25 -5.23
CA HIS A 38 -1.12 -16.07 -5.83
C HIS A 38 0.10 -15.66 -5.00
N ARG A 39 1.22 -15.47 -5.67
CA ARG A 39 2.47 -15.07 -5.02
C ARG A 39 3.01 -13.81 -5.67
N TYR A 40 3.41 -12.86 -4.86
CA TYR A 40 4.19 -11.72 -5.31
C TYR A 40 4.95 -11.14 -4.10
N THR A 41 5.83 -10.18 -4.34
CA THR A 41 6.69 -9.64 -3.31
C THR A 41 6.15 -8.32 -2.76
N TYR A 42 6.73 -7.83 -1.65
CA TYR A 42 6.41 -6.49 -1.15
C TYR A 42 6.79 -5.40 -2.15
N ALA A 43 7.86 -5.60 -2.92
CA ALA A 43 8.20 -4.67 -4.00
C ALA A 43 7.08 -4.60 -5.05
N ASP A 44 6.53 -5.74 -5.44
CA ASP A 44 5.39 -5.79 -6.35
C ASP A 44 4.16 -5.12 -5.74
N CYS A 45 3.89 -5.36 -4.47
CA CYS A 45 2.78 -4.75 -3.75
C CYS A 45 2.90 -3.23 -3.73
N PHE A 46 4.09 -2.72 -3.44
CA PHE A 46 4.35 -1.28 -3.41
C PHE A 46 4.14 -0.65 -4.78
N ARG A 47 4.67 -1.28 -5.84
CA ARG A 47 4.48 -0.82 -7.21
C ARG A 47 3.00 -0.77 -7.59
N ARG A 48 2.25 -1.83 -7.30
CA ARG A 48 0.83 -1.90 -7.63
C ARG A 48 0.00 -0.90 -6.83
N SER A 49 0.37 -0.67 -5.57
CA SER A 49 -0.29 0.35 -4.75
C SER A 49 -0.10 1.73 -5.33
N ARG A 50 1.09 2.04 -5.84
CA ARG A 50 1.35 3.32 -6.50
C ARG A 50 0.58 3.46 -7.80
N GLN A 51 0.44 2.38 -8.56
CA GLN A 51 -0.39 2.37 -9.78
C GLN A 51 -1.86 2.65 -9.44
N LEU A 52 -2.36 2.06 -8.37
CA LEU A 52 -3.72 2.30 -7.91
C LEU A 52 -3.90 3.75 -7.45
N ALA A 53 -2.94 4.31 -6.75
CA ALA A 53 -2.96 5.71 -6.34
C ALA A 53 -3.05 6.63 -7.55
N ASN A 54 -2.28 6.35 -8.60
CA ASN A 54 -2.33 7.11 -9.84
C ASN A 54 -3.70 7.00 -10.53
N ALA A 55 -4.32 5.82 -10.46
CA ALA A 55 -5.67 5.63 -10.99
C ALA A 55 -6.70 6.46 -10.23
N PHE A 56 -6.56 6.54 -8.91
CA PHE A 56 -7.43 7.40 -8.09
C PHE A 56 -7.26 8.87 -8.41
N ASP A 57 -6.05 9.31 -8.73
CA ASP A 57 -5.82 10.69 -9.16
C ASP A 57 -6.61 11.03 -10.42
N LYS A 58 -6.75 10.05 -11.33
CA LYS A 58 -7.55 10.24 -12.55
C LYS A 58 -9.04 10.33 -12.29
N LEU A 59 -9.50 9.86 -11.14
CA LEU A 59 -10.90 9.98 -10.73
C LEU A 59 -11.21 11.32 -10.06
N SER A 60 -10.22 12.19 -9.96
CA SER A 60 -10.36 13.53 -9.36
C SER A 60 -10.88 13.49 -7.92
N LEU A 61 -10.39 12.55 -7.14
CA LEU A 61 -10.75 12.45 -5.73
C LEU A 61 -10.19 13.64 -4.95
N GLU A 62 -11.02 14.20 -4.09
CA GLU A 62 -10.67 15.36 -3.28
C GLU A 62 -10.57 14.96 -1.81
N HIS A 63 -9.97 15.84 -1.02
CA HIS A 63 -9.86 15.63 0.42
C HIS A 63 -11.24 15.46 1.03
N GLY A 64 -11.41 14.40 1.81
CA GLY A 64 -12.68 14.07 2.45
C GLY A 64 -13.57 13.14 1.64
N ASP A 65 -13.23 12.88 0.39
CA ASP A 65 -13.97 11.90 -0.41
C ASP A 65 -13.83 10.50 0.19
N ARG A 66 -14.83 9.70 -0.01
CA ARG A 66 -14.89 8.35 0.57
C ARG A 66 -14.69 7.32 -0.52
N VAL A 67 -13.78 6.39 -0.24
CA VAL A 67 -13.54 5.23 -1.10
C VAL A 67 -13.80 3.98 -0.26
N ALA A 68 -14.59 3.08 -0.80
CA ALA A 68 -14.92 1.83 -0.12
C ALA A 68 -14.33 0.65 -0.88
N THR A 69 -14.03 -0.41 -0.16
CA THR A 69 -13.59 -1.67 -0.77
C THR A 69 -14.57 -2.78 -0.41
N LEU A 70 -14.85 -3.62 -1.40
CA LEU A 70 -15.58 -4.86 -1.20
C LEU A 70 -14.65 -5.98 -1.66
N ALA A 71 -14.01 -6.62 -0.73
CA ALA A 71 -12.97 -7.59 -1.02
C ALA A 71 -13.27 -8.94 -0.40
N TRP A 72 -12.82 -9.98 -1.07
CA TRP A 72 -12.88 -11.32 -0.54
C TRP A 72 -11.84 -11.44 0.57
N ASN A 73 -12.29 -11.85 1.71
CA ASN A 73 -11.43 -11.88 2.89
C ASN A 73 -10.50 -13.10 2.89
#